data_18b398b34b7f4e102ec8c138f3e41413
#
_entry.id   18b398b34b7f4e102ec8c138f3e41413
#
_cell.length_a   1.000
_cell.length_b   1.000
_cell.length_c   1.000
_cell.angle_alpha   90.00
_cell.angle_beta   90.00
_cell.angle_gamma   90.00
#
_symmetry.space_group_name_H-M   'P 1'
#
loop_
_entity.id
_entity.type
_entity.pdbx_description
1 polymer ?
#
loop_
_entity_poly.entity_id
_entity_poly.type
_entity_poly.pdbx_seq_one_letter_code
_entity_poly.pdbx_strand_id
1 'polypeptide(L)'
;MEKSKIEQFANDKQCYVAGMGYSSGFGYSSNDGSGAGFASGSGFDTGIGCASGIGNLIENGDDVGLANGDGHQNGSGYGFGIASFCGQKVYNIDTIATIIQSVHGNYAKGFILNSDFTLKKTYIAKGFGWFAHGSTLREAHEFLEYKIETYMSIEEKQDEFKRKFNKNDSYNGKEFFEWHHLLTGSCLLGRETFVKAKGLDLKAKYTVNDFLKIVEGAYGWDSIEGLKEFYD
;
A
#
# COMPACT_ATOMS: atom_id res chain seq x y z
N MET A 1 2.49 -13.63 -16.16
CA MET A 1 3.09 -13.89 -14.82
C MET A 1 3.35 -12.60 -14.05
N GLU A 2 4.06 -11.60 -14.61
CA GLU A 2 4.32 -10.31 -13.93
C GLU A 2 3.04 -9.49 -13.70
N LYS A 3 2.13 -9.42 -14.67
CA LYS A 3 0.84 -8.73 -14.55
C LYS A 3 0.00 -9.26 -13.38
N SER A 4 -0.02 -10.57 -13.17
CA SER A 4 -0.73 -11.19 -12.03
C SER A 4 -0.11 -10.81 -10.69
N LYS A 5 1.22 -10.71 -10.59
CA LYS A 5 1.91 -10.26 -9.37
C LYS A 5 1.64 -8.80 -9.06
N ILE A 6 1.57 -7.96 -10.09
CA ILE A 6 1.24 -6.53 -9.94
C ILE A 6 -0.19 -6.40 -9.40
N GLU A 7 -1.15 -7.12 -9.95
CA GLU A 7 -2.53 -7.08 -9.51
C GLU A 7 -2.68 -7.58 -8.06
N GLN A 8 -1.99 -8.64 -7.69
CA GLN A 8 -1.98 -9.14 -6.31
C GLN A 8 -1.33 -8.16 -5.33
N PHE A 9 -0.24 -7.52 -5.71
CA PHE A 9 0.42 -6.49 -4.88
C PHE A 9 -0.50 -5.29 -4.67
N ALA A 10 -1.19 -4.85 -5.73
CA ALA A 10 -2.08 -3.70 -5.72
C ALA A 10 -3.48 -4.00 -5.13
N ASN A 11 -3.79 -5.25 -4.81
CA ASN A 11 -5.08 -5.64 -4.24
C ASN A 11 -5.10 -5.42 -2.73
N ASP A 12 -5.27 -4.15 -2.33
CA ASP A 12 -5.34 -3.76 -0.92
C ASP A 12 -6.16 -2.48 -0.74
N LYS A 13 -6.60 -2.20 0.48
CA LYS A 13 -7.49 -1.06 0.82
C LYS A 13 -6.93 0.30 0.45
N GLN A 14 -5.61 0.45 0.46
CA GLN A 14 -4.91 1.72 0.14
C GLN A 14 -4.33 1.75 -1.28
N CYS A 15 -4.57 0.70 -2.06
CA CYS A 15 -4.19 0.65 -3.45
C CYS A 15 -5.40 0.26 -4.28
N TYR A 16 -5.81 1.13 -5.13
CA TYR A 16 -6.89 0.88 -6.08
C TYR A 16 -6.47 1.35 -7.47
N VAL A 17 -7.10 0.77 -8.46
CA VAL A 17 -6.89 1.23 -9.83
C VAL A 17 -7.36 2.67 -9.90
N ALA A 18 -6.47 3.56 -10.26
CA ALA A 18 -6.85 4.93 -10.51
C ALA A 18 -8.02 4.93 -11.48
N GLY A 19 -9.07 5.64 -11.09
CA GLY A 19 -10.20 5.77 -11.97
C GLY A 19 -11.28 4.70 -11.88
N MET A 20 -11.47 4.01 -10.79
CA MET A 20 -12.69 3.23 -10.58
C MET A 20 -13.89 4.15 -10.32
N GLY A 21 -14.74 4.33 -11.28
CA GLY A 21 -15.99 5.06 -11.19
C GLY A 21 -17.22 4.15 -11.13
N TYR A 22 -18.32 4.70 -10.70
CA TYR A 22 -19.54 3.94 -10.42
C TYR A 22 -20.48 3.75 -11.62
N SER A 23 -20.22 4.33 -12.76
CA SER A 23 -21.04 4.16 -13.95
C SER A 23 -20.41 4.75 -15.21
N SER A 24 -21.03 4.67 -16.38
CA SER A 24 -20.46 5.13 -17.64
C SER A 24 -21.22 6.27 -18.27
N GLY A 25 -20.58 7.38 -18.52
CA GLY A 25 -21.09 8.54 -19.22
C GLY A 25 -20.46 8.73 -20.58
N PHE A 26 -21.23 9.17 -21.52
CA PHE A 26 -20.74 9.51 -22.82
C PHE A 26 -20.58 11.02 -22.96
N GLY A 27 -19.42 11.45 -23.36
CA GLY A 27 -19.21 12.83 -23.72
C GLY A 27 -19.85 13.18 -25.06
N TYR A 28 -20.24 14.39 -25.21
CA TYR A 28 -21.12 14.85 -26.26
C TYR A 28 -20.46 15.61 -27.37
N SER A 29 -19.34 15.54 -27.61
CA SER A 29 -18.85 15.84 -28.95
C SER A 29 -17.96 14.71 -29.38
N SER A 30 -17.93 14.49 -30.62
CA SER A 30 -17.11 13.42 -31.21
C SER A 30 -15.63 13.55 -30.89
N ASN A 31 -15.22 14.58 -30.19
CA ASN A 31 -13.83 14.90 -29.95
C ASN A 31 -13.50 15.37 -28.55
N ASP A 32 -14.45 15.51 -27.66
CA ASP A 32 -14.17 16.12 -26.36
C ASP A 32 -14.42 15.27 -25.13
N GLY A 33 -14.97 14.09 -25.29
CA GLY A 33 -15.19 13.17 -24.17
C GLY A 33 -15.75 13.78 -22.92
N SER A 34 -16.42 14.90 -23.07
CA SER A 34 -17.11 15.53 -21.97
C SER A 34 -18.26 14.66 -21.52
N GLY A 35 -18.08 14.00 -20.41
CA GLY A 35 -19.13 13.23 -19.74
C GLY A 35 -19.41 13.83 -18.40
N ALA A 36 -20.65 14.23 -18.16
CA ALA A 36 -21.11 14.59 -16.83
C ALA A 36 -21.74 13.37 -16.16
N GLY A 37 -21.12 12.86 -15.12
CA GLY A 37 -21.71 11.73 -14.41
C GLY A 37 -20.72 10.88 -13.62
N PHE A 38 -21.25 9.89 -12.94
CA PHE A 38 -20.48 8.87 -12.21
C PHE A 38 -20.05 7.74 -13.14
N ALA A 39 -19.40 8.03 -14.25
CA ALA A 39 -19.32 7.02 -15.27
C ALA A 39 -18.05 7.13 -16.11
N SER A 40 -17.80 6.17 -16.95
CA SER A 40 -16.67 6.21 -17.89
C SER A 40 -16.99 7.09 -19.10
N GLY A 41 -16.11 8.01 -19.38
CA GLY A 41 -16.18 8.85 -20.57
C GLY A 41 -15.01 8.56 -21.51
N SER A 42 -15.28 8.54 -22.80
CA SER A 42 -14.24 8.51 -23.84
C SER A 42 -14.25 9.86 -24.55
N GLY A 43 -13.13 10.53 -24.59
CA GLY A 43 -13.09 11.78 -25.25
C GLY A 43 -11.76 12.35 -25.59
N PHE A 44 -11.77 13.34 -26.46
CA PHE A 44 -10.54 13.94 -26.94
C PHE A 44 -10.17 15.24 -26.20
N ASP A 45 -11.07 15.95 -25.60
CA ASP A 45 -10.76 17.28 -25.07
C ASP A 45 -11.26 17.59 -23.66
N THR A 46 -12.40 17.13 -23.26
CA THR A 46 -12.92 17.44 -21.92
C THR A 46 -13.80 16.32 -21.39
N GLY A 47 -13.39 15.72 -20.31
CA GLY A 47 -14.22 14.80 -19.55
C GLY A 47 -14.59 15.42 -18.21
N ILE A 48 -15.87 15.64 -17.97
CA ILE A 48 -16.37 16.02 -16.66
C ILE A 48 -17.12 14.86 -16.06
N GLY A 49 -16.63 14.32 -14.97
CA GLY A 49 -17.35 13.24 -14.34
C GLY A 49 -16.59 12.54 -13.24
N CYS A 50 -17.33 11.73 -12.50
CA CYS A 50 -16.77 10.86 -11.47
C CYS A 50 -16.48 9.46 -12.02
N ALA A 51 -16.04 9.32 -13.26
CA ALA A 51 -15.82 8.04 -13.88
C ALA A 51 -14.69 8.04 -14.90
N SER A 52 -14.54 6.99 -15.67
CA SER A 52 -13.41 6.85 -16.59
C SER A 52 -13.51 7.80 -17.76
N GLY A 53 -12.46 8.52 -18.02
CA GLY A 53 -12.28 9.25 -19.28
C GLY A 53 -11.13 8.65 -20.06
N ILE A 54 -11.30 8.45 -21.36
CA ILE A 54 -10.21 8.20 -22.28
C ILE A 54 -9.99 9.50 -23.04
N GLY A 55 -8.88 10.12 -22.79
CA GLY A 55 -8.57 11.37 -23.41
C GLY A 55 -7.22 11.37 -24.11
N ASN A 56 -6.92 12.34 -24.92
CA ASN A 56 -5.70 12.42 -25.70
C ASN A 56 -4.74 13.48 -25.18
N LEU A 57 -3.52 13.13 -24.87
CA LEU A 57 -2.50 13.96 -24.21
C LEU A 57 -2.00 15.16 -24.98
N ILE A 58 -2.54 15.47 -26.13
CA ILE A 58 -1.80 16.34 -27.04
C ILE A 58 -1.91 17.83 -26.76
N GLU A 59 -2.80 18.39 -26.08
CA GLU A 59 -2.87 19.86 -25.80
C GLU A 59 -3.77 20.25 -24.68
N ASN A 60 -3.65 20.29 -23.52
CA ASN A 60 -4.47 20.67 -22.37
C ASN A 60 -5.20 19.51 -21.71
N GLY A 61 -4.51 18.43 -21.49
CA GLY A 61 -5.11 17.32 -20.85
C GLY A 61 -5.35 17.55 -19.38
N ASP A 62 -6.54 17.87 -19.07
CA ASP A 62 -7.09 17.79 -17.74
C ASP A 62 -7.88 16.49 -17.61
N ASP A 63 -7.20 15.38 -17.70
CA ASP A 63 -7.78 14.10 -17.34
C ASP A 63 -7.81 13.94 -15.82
N VAL A 64 -8.20 14.97 -15.16
CA VAL A 64 -8.48 14.93 -13.74
C VAL A 64 -9.96 14.58 -13.57
N GLY A 65 -10.24 13.35 -13.78
CA GLY A 65 -11.53 12.81 -13.38
C GLY A 65 -11.41 11.98 -12.13
N LEU A 66 -12.47 11.81 -11.40
CA LEU A 66 -12.59 10.81 -10.33
C LEU A 66 -12.63 9.39 -10.90
N ALA A 67 -12.26 9.22 -12.10
CA ALA A 67 -12.27 7.92 -12.72
C ALA A 67 -11.28 7.83 -13.87
N ASN A 68 -11.30 6.77 -14.57
CA ASN A 68 -10.36 6.41 -15.58
C ASN A 68 -10.22 7.44 -16.70
N GLY A 69 -9.14 8.18 -16.70
CA GLY A 69 -8.71 8.88 -17.89
C GLY A 69 -7.55 8.12 -18.53
N ASP A 70 -7.65 7.75 -19.75
CA ASP A 70 -6.49 7.66 -20.62
C ASP A 70 -6.22 9.10 -21.05
N GLY A 71 -5.21 9.67 -20.43
CA GLY A 71 -4.97 11.08 -20.57
C GLY A 71 -4.59 11.50 -21.96
N HIS A 72 -5.46 12.21 -22.57
CA HIS A 72 -5.16 13.13 -23.65
C HIS A 72 -5.93 14.38 -23.28
N GLN A 73 -5.31 15.46 -23.07
CA GLN A 73 -5.86 16.79 -22.94
C GLN A 73 -7.30 17.02 -22.46
N ASN A 74 -7.46 17.87 -21.47
CA ASN A 74 -8.72 18.43 -21.00
C ASN A 74 -9.80 17.45 -20.55
N GLY A 75 -9.45 16.48 -19.71
CA GLY A 75 -10.44 15.81 -18.92
C GLY A 75 -10.54 16.46 -17.55
N SER A 76 -11.50 17.27 -17.29
CA SER A 76 -11.80 17.73 -15.94
C SER A 76 -12.87 16.86 -15.30
N GLY A 77 -12.58 16.31 -14.17
CA GLY A 77 -13.53 15.51 -13.43
C GLY A 77 -13.08 15.28 -12.00
N TYR A 78 -13.99 14.83 -11.18
CA TYR A 78 -13.69 14.46 -9.80
C TYR A 78 -13.25 13.01 -9.74
N GLY A 79 -12.01 12.68 -10.09
CA GLY A 79 -11.46 11.36 -10.13
C GLY A 79 -10.16 11.23 -9.42
N PHE A 80 -9.85 9.98 -9.17
CA PHE A 80 -8.58 9.60 -8.58
C PHE A 80 -7.48 9.45 -9.64
N GLY A 81 -7.60 10.18 -10.75
CA GLY A 81 -6.55 10.27 -11.73
C GLY A 81 -6.70 9.36 -12.95
N ILE A 82 -5.64 9.25 -13.68
CA ILE A 82 -5.52 8.58 -14.97
C ILE A 82 -5.48 7.06 -14.77
N ALA A 83 -6.35 6.30 -15.45
CA ALA A 83 -6.39 4.85 -15.35
C ALA A 83 -5.24 4.14 -16.08
N SER A 84 -4.78 4.76 -17.17
CA SER A 84 -3.63 4.27 -17.90
C SER A 84 -2.83 5.43 -18.48
N PHE A 85 -1.53 5.24 -18.60
CA PHE A 85 -0.61 6.21 -19.18
C PHE A 85 0.33 5.46 -20.12
N CYS A 86 0.35 5.86 -21.38
CA CYS A 86 1.13 5.17 -22.43
C CYS A 86 0.90 3.65 -22.44
N GLY A 87 -0.36 3.23 -22.28
CA GLY A 87 -0.76 1.81 -22.28
C GLY A 87 -0.40 1.05 -20.98
N GLN A 88 0.14 1.73 -19.99
CA GLN A 88 0.44 1.14 -18.67
C GLN A 88 -0.63 1.55 -17.68
N LYS A 89 -1.11 0.58 -16.90
CA LYS A 89 -2.11 0.81 -15.85
C LYS A 89 -1.56 1.71 -14.75
N VAL A 90 -2.32 2.72 -14.39
CA VAL A 90 -2.01 3.63 -13.27
C VAL A 90 -2.81 3.19 -12.05
N TYR A 91 -2.15 3.09 -10.94
CA TYR A 91 -2.72 2.79 -9.64
C TYR A 91 -2.66 4.04 -8.76
N ASN A 92 -3.69 4.29 -8.01
CA ASN A 92 -3.61 5.24 -6.91
C ASN A 92 -3.10 4.48 -5.68
N ILE A 93 -1.86 4.71 -5.32
CA ILE A 93 -1.23 4.08 -4.16
C ILE A 93 -0.95 5.18 -3.15
N ASP A 94 -1.62 5.16 -2.02
CA ASP A 94 -1.42 6.15 -0.98
C ASP A 94 -1.64 7.60 -1.50
N THR A 95 -2.71 7.77 -2.28
CA THR A 95 -3.07 9.02 -2.99
C THR A 95 -2.11 9.46 -4.10
N ILE A 96 -1.13 8.65 -4.46
CA ILE A 96 -0.14 8.96 -5.48
C ILE A 96 -0.40 8.12 -6.74
N ALA A 97 -0.57 8.77 -7.88
CA ALA A 97 -0.69 8.10 -9.18
C ALA A 97 0.61 7.36 -9.52
N THR A 98 0.54 6.05 -9.61
CA THR A 98 1.71 5.19 -9.67
C THR A 98 1.58 4.11 -10.74
N ILE A 99 2.59 3.97 -11.57
CA ILE A 99 2.74 2.89 -12.54
C ILE A 99 3.69 1.86 -11.96
N ILE A 100 3.23 0.62 -11.79
CA ILE A 100 4.06 -0.47 -11.27
C ILE A 100 4.67 -1.23 -12.44
N GLN A 101 6.00 -1.36 -12.44
CA GLN A 101 6.73 -2.11 -13.46
C GLN A 101 7.02 -3.56 -13.05
N SER A 102 7.43 -3.76 -11.81
CA SER A 102 7.76 -5.09 -11.30
C SER A 102 7.53 -5.21 -9.80
N VAL A 103 7.26 -6.43 -9.35
CA VAL A 103 6.98 -6.76 -7.95
C VAL A 103 7.86 -7.91 -7.48
N HIS A 104 8.43 -7.73 -6.28
CA HIS A 104 9.24 -8.73 -5.58
C HIS A 104 8.80 -8.81 -4.11
N GLY A 105 7.94 -9.78 -3.79
CA GLY A 105 7.34 -9.89 -2.45
C GLY A 105 6.52 -8.64 -2.10
N ASN A 106 6.87 -8.03 -0.99
CA ASN A 106 6.22 -6.82 -0.48
C ASN A 106 6.79 -5.51 -1.06
N TYR A 107 7.59 -5.58 -2.10
CA TYR A 107 8.21 -4.42 -2.72
C TYR A 107 7.92 -4.37 -4.21
N ALA A 108 7.73 -3.17 -4.70
CA ALA A 108 7.58 -2.92 -6.12
C ALA A 108 8.52 -1.80 -6.59
N LYS A 109 8.72 -1.77 -7.89
CA LYS A 109 9.47 -0.73 -8.58
C LYS A 109 8.57 -0.16 -9.68
N GLY A 110 8.59 1.14 -9.84
CA GLY A 110 7.75 1.81 -10.81
C GLY A 110 8.04 3.29 -10.98
N PHE A 111 7.01 4.01 -11.34
CA PHE A 111 7.06 5.45 -11.53
C PHE A 111 5.86 6.12 -10.87
N ILE A 112 6.10 7.26 -10.27
CA ILE A 112 5.05 8.23 -9.94
C ILE A 112 4.74 8.99 -11.23
N LEU A 113 3.48 9.09 -11.57
CA LEU A 113 2.98 9.97 -12.62
C LEU A 113 2.65 11.32 -12.00
N ASN A 114 3.43 12.33 -12.35
CA ASN A 114 3.22 13.69 -11.88
C ASN A 114 2.06 14.34 -12.66
N SER A 115 1.52 15.45 -12.12
CA SER A 115 0.45 16.21 -12.76
C SER A 115 0.82 16.86 -14.10
N ASP A 116 2.11 17.01 -14.36
CA ASP A 116 2.66 17.48 -15.64
C ASP A 116 2.97 16.32 -16.60
N PHE A 117 2.47 15.11 -16.29
CA PHE A 117 2.70 13.88 -17.04
C PHE A 117 4.16 13.41 -17.12
N THR A 118 5.05 13.99 -16.32
CA THR A 118 6.39 13.46 -16.17
C THR A 118 6.41 12.23 -15.26
N LEU A 119 7.34 11.33 -15.52
CA LEU A 119 7.52 10.11 -14.76
C LEU A 119 8.73 10.22 -13.82
N LYS A 120 8.50 10.04 -12.53
CA LYS A 120 9.54 10.00 -11.50
C LYS A 120 9.72 8.56 -11.03
N LYS A 121 10.93 8.00 -11.14
CA LYS A 121 11.24 6.66 -10.61
C LYS A 121 10.93 6.58 -9.12
N THR A 122 10.33 5.46 -8.72
CA THR A 122 10.00 5.20 -7.31
C THR A 122 10.13 3.71 -6.99
N TYR A 123 10.35 3.43 -5.72
CA TYR A 123 10.14 2.14 -5.10
C TYR A 123 8.91 2.23 -4.20
N ILE A 124 8.20 1.12 -4.08
CA ILE A 124 7.01 1.03 -3.24
C ILE A 124 7.22 -0.13 -2.28
N ALA A 125 7.00 0.12 -1.00
CA ALA A 125 6.92 -0.91 0.03
C ALA A 125 5.47 -1.07 0.47
N LYS A 126 5.07 -2.31 0.76
CA LYS A 126 3.74 -2.69 1.23
C LYS A 126 3.83 -3.52 2.51
N GLY A 127 3.01 -3.23 3.49
CA GLY A 127 2.89 -4.01 4.72
C GLY A 127 1.63 -3.62 5.51
N PHE A 128 0.93 -4.61 6.05
CA PHE A 128 -0.26 -4.41 6.89
C PHE A 128 -1.34 -3.52 6.28
N GLY A 129 -1.54 -3.63 4.97
CA GLY A 129 -2.49 -2.77 4.24
C GLY A 129 -1.98 -1.37 3.94
N TRP A 130 -0.79 -1.00 4.40
CA TRP A 130 -0.15 0.28 4.15
C TRP A 130 0.83 0.22 3.00
N PHE A 131 1.02 1.36 2.35
CA PHE A 131 2.01 1.54 1.30
C PHE A 131 2.87 2.77 1.59
N ALA A 132 4.11 2.73 1.10
CA ALA A 132 4.97 3.89 1.11
C ALA A 132 5.82 3.94 -0.16
N HIS A 133 6.05 5.15 -0.67
CA HIS A 133 6.94 5.42 -1.79
C HIS A 133 8.30 5.89 -1.28
N GLY A 134 9.34 5.61 -2.05
CA GLY A 134 10.69 6.11 -1.78
C GLY A 134 11.51 6.22 -3.05
N SER A 135 12.53 7.06 -3.05
CA SER A 135 13.49 7.17 -4.16
C SER A 135 14.44 5.96 -4.22
N THR A 136 14.56 5.26 -3.09
CA THR A 136 15.27 3.99 -2.94
C THR A 136 14.39 2.97 -2.23
N LEU A 137 14.74 1.69 -2.36
CA LEU A 137 14.05 0.61 -1.66
C LEU A 137 14.12 0.79 -0.13
N ARG A 138 15.25 1.24 0.37
CA ARG A 138 15.45 1.50 1.80
C ARG A 138 14.54 2.62 2.30
N GLU A 139 14.49 3.72 1.57
CA GLU A 139 13.63 4.86 1.91
C GLU A 139 12.12 4.48 1.89
N ALA A 140 11.69 3.70 0.89
CA ALA A 140 10.32 3.19 0.85
C ALA A 140 10.00 2.32 2.07
N HIS A 141 10.95 1.49 2.50
CA HIS A 141 10.81 0.65 3.68
C HIS A 141 10.75 1.49 4.98
N GLU A 142 11.67 2.42 5.17
CA GLU A 142 11.71 3.32 6.33
C GLU A 142 10.41 4.15 6.46
N PHE A 143 9.88 4.64 5.33
CA PHE A 143 8.60 5.36 5.34
C PHE A 143 7.41 4.44 5.64
N LEU A 144 7.44 3.20 5.18
CA LEU A 144 6.42 2.22 5.53
C LEU A 144 6.44 1.91 7.04
N GLU A 145 7.62 1.67 7.61
CA GLU A 145 7.78 1.44 9.05
C GLU A 145 7.25 2.63 9.85
N TYR A 146 7.63 3.83 9.47
CA TYR A 146 7.11 5.06 10.10
C TYR A 146 5.58 5.13 10.09
N LYS A 147 4.95 4.80 8.95
CA LYS A 147 3.48 4.79 8.84
C LYS A 147 2.84 3.75 9.76
N ILE A 148 3.37 2.54 9.75
CA ILE A 148 2.88 1.45 10.59
C ILE A 148 3.01 1.81 12.07
N GLU A 149 4.14 2.36 12.48
CA GLU A 149 4.36 2.80 13.86
C GLU A 149 3.40 3.91 14.27
N THR A 150 3.19 4.89 13.38
CA THR A 150 2.45 6.12 13.68
C THR A 150 0.93 5.95 13.58
N TYR A 151 0.45 5.18 12.61
CA TYR A 151 -0.97 5.18 12.26
C TYR A 151 -1.70 3.87 12.60
N MET A 152 -1.00 2.76 12.83
CA MET A 152 -1.66 1.56 13.32
C MET A 152 -1.84 1.62 14.84
N SER A 153 -3.06 1.39 15.29
CA SER A 153 -3.34 1.21 16.71
C SER A 153 -2.74 -0.09 17.25
N ILE A 154 -2.63 -0.20 18.58
CA ILE A 154 -2.13 -1.43 19.21
C ILE A 154 -3.07 -2.60 18.91
N GLU A 155 -4.36 -2.37 18.92
CA GLU A 155 -5.38 -3.37 18.62
C GLU A 155 -5.23 -3.89 17.18
N GLU A 156 -5.03 -3.01 16.21
CA GLU A 156 -4.78 -3.40 14.81
C GLU A 156 -3.50 -4.23 14.68
N LYS A 157 -2.43 -3.85 15.37
CA LYS A 157 -1.17 -4.62 15.41
C LYS A 157 -1.36 -6.00 16.05
N GLN A 158 -2.11 -6.07 17.13
CA GLN A 158 -2.47 -7.35 17.77
C GLN A 158 -3.33 -8.23 16.87
N ASP A 159 -4.29 -7.65 16.13
CA ASP A 159 -5.12 -8.40 15.21
C ASP A 159 -4.32 -8.96 14.03
N GLU A 160 -3.36 -8.20 13.50
CA GLU A 160 -2.43 -8.72 12.50
C GLU A 160 -1.51 -9.82 13.05
N PHE A 161 -1.08 -9.69 14.31
CA PHE A 161 -0.34 -10.76 14.99
C PHE A 161 -1.17 -12.04 15.06
N LYS A 162 -2.44 -11.96 15.50
CA LYS A 162 -3.36 -13.10 15.58
C LYS A 162 -3.62 -13.75 14.21
N ARG A 163 -3.68 -12.95 13.14
CA ARG A 163 -3.84 -13.47 11.77
C ARG A 163 -2.60 -14.24 11.30
N LYS A 164 -1.42 -13.79 11.68
CA LYS A 164 -0.16 -14.40 11.24
C LYS A 164 0.22 -15.63 12.03
N PHE A 165 0.02 -15.63 13.34
CA PHE A 165 0.53 -16.65 14.23
C PHE A 165 -0.58 -17.53 14.80
N ASN A 166 -0.53 -18.83 14.52
CA ASN A 166 -1.45 -19.80 15.11
C ASN A 166 -0.91 -20.32 16.44
N LYS A 167 -1.80 -20.60 17.39
CA LYS A 167 -1.47 -21.08 18.73
C LYS A 167 -0.56 -22.32 18.74
N ASN A 168 -0.83 -23.27 17.84
CA ASN A 168 -0.19 -24.59 17.85
C ASN A 168 1.05 -24.69 16.94
N ASP A 169 1.36 -23.64 16.20
CA ASP A 169 2.48 -23.62 15.28
C ASP A 169 3.75 -23.03 15.92
N SER A 170 4.90 -23.37 15.35
CA SER A 170 6.19 -22.84 15.79
C SER A 170 6.80 -21.98 14.69
N TYR A 171 7.27 -20.82 15.08
CA TYR A 171 7.82 -19.80 14.19
C TYR A 171 9.26 -19.45 14.55
N ASN A 172 10.01 -18.92 13.60
CA ASN A 172 11.39 -18.54 13.81
C ASN A 172 11.50 -17.41 14.86
N GLY A 173 12.43 -17.51 15.79
CA GLY A 173 12.64 -16.49 16.83
C GLY A 173 12.88 -15.09 16.26
N LYS A 174 13.48 -15.00 15.07
CA LYS A 174 13.64 -13.73 14.36
C LYS A 174 12.29 -13.09 14.02
N GLU A 175 11.27 -13.86 13.66
CA GLU A 175 9.94 -13.30 13.39
C GLU A 175 9.32 -12.68 14.64
N PHE A 176 9.42 -13.34 15.79
CA PHE A 176 8.98 -12.77 17.05
C PHE A 176 9.80 -11.55 17.48
N PHE A 177 11.10 -11.52 17.17
CA PHE A 177 11.96 -10.37 17.43
C PHE A 177 11.51 -9.13 16.65
N GLU A 178 11.13 -9.27 15.37
CA GLU A 178 10.58 -8.17 14.58
C GLU A 178 9.17 -7.78 15.05
N TRP A 179 8.33 -8.75 15.37
CA TRP A 179 6.99 -8.47 15.88
C TRP A 179 6.96 -7.82 17.25
N HIS A 180 7.94 -8.11 18.10
CA HIS A 180 8.09 -7.39 19.36
C HIS A 180 8.31 -5.88 19.11
N HIS A 181 9.12 -5.53 18.13
CA HIS A 181 9.26 -4.13 17.73
C HIS A 181 7.93 -3.52 17.27
N LEU A 182 7.25 -4.21 16.37
CA LEU A 182 5.98 -3.74 15.80
C LEU A 182 4.92 -3.49 16.88
N LEU A 183 4.82 -4.38 17.86
CA LEU A 183 3.84 -4.27 18.94
C LEU A 183 4.21 -3.21 19.97
N THR A 184 5.49 -3.02 20.27
CA THR A 184 5.95 -2.23 21.44
C THR A 184 6.72 -0.96 21.09
N GLY A 185 7.12 -0.77 19.83
CA GLY A 185 8.04 0.31 19.43
C GLY A 185 9.46 0.16 20.03
N SER A 186 9.84 -1.03 20.51
CA SER A 186 11.15 -1.26 21.14
C SER A 186 12.30 -1.04 20.15
N CYS A 187 13.33 -0.30 20.52
CA CYS A 187 14.47 -0.06 19.66
C CYS A 187 15.33 -1.32 19.44
N LEU A 188 16.08 -1.35 18.36
CA LEU A 188 16.92 -2.49 17.99
C LEU A 188 17.90 -2.86 19.11
N LEU A 189 18.61 -1.87 19.66
CA LEU A 189 19.60 -2.09 20.74
C LEU A 189 18.96 -2.70 21.98
N GLY A 190 17.76 -2.24 22.37
CA GLY A 190 17.01 -2.78 23.50
C GLY A 190 16.63 -4.24 23.29
N ARG A 191 16.15 -4.58 22.10
CA ARG A 191 15.80 -5.96 21.71
C ARG A 191 17.02 -6.89 21.68
N GLU A 192 18.12 -6.45 21.08
CA GLU A 192 19.37 -7.23 21.05
C GLU A 192 19.91 -7.49 22.46
N THR A 193 19.86 -6.48 23.32
CA THR A 193 20.28 -6.61 24.73
C THR A 193 19.38 -7.61 25.46
N PHE A 194 18.08 -7.56 25.25
CA PHE A 194 17.12 -8.49 25.85
C PHE A 194 17.37 -9.94 25.39
N VAL A 195 17.53 -10.15 24.08
CA VAL A 195 17.84 -11.46 23.48
C VAL A 195 19.10 -12.06 24.09
N LYS A 196 20.17 -11.25 24.21
CA LYS A 196 21.44 -11.64 24.82
C LYS A 196 21.29 -11.98 26.30
N ALA A 197 20.58 -11.14 27.05
CA ALA A 197 20.36 -11.34 28.49
C ALA A 197 19.55 -12.60 28.79
N LYS A 198 18.59 -12.94 27.93
CA LYS A 198 17.76 -14.15 28.06
C LYS A 198 18.37 -15.39 27.40
N GLY A 199 19.52 -15.26 26.72
CA GLY A 199 20.17 -16.38 26.02
C GLY A 199 19.33 -16.98 24.88
N LEU A 200 18.54 -16.16 24.19
CA LEU A 200 17.64 -16.62 23.12
C LEU A 200 18.37 -16.85 21.80
N ASP A 201 18.03 -17.93 21.14
CA ASP A 201 18.51 -18.20 19.77
C ASP A 201 17.42 -17.74 18.77
N LEU A 202 17.69 -16.67 18.03
CA LEU A 202 16.79 -16.15 17.01
C LEU A 202 16.58 -17.10 15.82
N LYS A 203 17.42 -18.14 15.67
CA LYS A 203 17.25 -19.18 14.63
C LYS A 203 16.39 -20.34 15.12
N ALA A 204 16.22 -20.49 16.42
CA ALA A 204 15.35 -21.52 16.98
C ALA A 204 13.89 -21.21 16.69
N LYS A 205 13.05 -22.25 16.81
CA LYS A 205 11.61 -22.10 16.69
C LYS A 205 10.96 -22.01 18.06
N TYR A 206 9.98 -21.11 18.17
CA TYR A 206 9.19 -20.87 19.37
C TYR A 206 7.71 -20.91 19.02
N THR A 207 6.88 -21.35 19.96
CA THR A 207 5.43 -21.18 19.85
C THR A 207 5.04 -19.75 20.29
N VAL A 208 3.80 -19.36 20.04
CA VAL A 208 3.28 -18.07 20.56
C VAL A 208 3.32 -18.06 22.08
N ASN A 209 2.98 -19.18 22.73
CA ASN A 209 3.02 -19.27 24.19
C ASN A 209 4.45 -19.14 24.75
N ASP A 210 5.46 -19.65 24.05
CA ASP A 210 6.85 -19.43 24.45
C ASP A 210 7.22 -17.95 24.33
N PHE A 211 6.86 -17.32 23.23
CA PHE A 211 7.08 -15.89 23.03
C PHE A 211 6.43 -15.05 24.14
N LEU A 212 5.15 -15.27 24.40
CA LEU A 212 4.43 -14.51 25.44
C LEU A 212 5.06 -14.68 26.84
N LYS A 213 5.47 -15.90 27.20
CA LYS A 213 6.20 -16.16 28.46
C LYS A 213 7.56 -15.47 28.52
N ILE A 214 8.29 -15.45 27.39
CA ILE A 214 9.62 -14.82 27.31
C ILE A 214 9.54 -13.33 27.53
N VAL A 215 8.52 -12.66 26.97
CA VAL A 215 8.36 -11.21 27.00
C VAL A 215 7.50 -10.71 28.17
N GLU A 216 6.95 -11.61 28.98
CA GLU A 216 6.14 -11.26 30.15
C GLU A 216 6.92 -10.36 31.10
N GLY A 217 6.36 -9.19 31.39
CA GLY A 217 6.99 -8.16 32.24
C GLY A 217 8.19 -7.44 31.61
N ALA A 218 8.49 -7.69 30.32
CA ALA A 218 9.52 -6.95 29.61
C ALA A 218 8.99 -5.58 29.13
N TYR A 219 9.87 -4.80 28.48
CA TYR A 219 9.49 -3.52 27.90
C TYR A 219 8.34 -3.67 26.88
N GLY A 220 7.30 -2.85 27.06
CA GLY A 220 6.12 -2.83 26.20
C GLY A 220 5.14 -3.99 26.46
N TRP A 221 5.24 -4.68 27.58
CA TRP A 221 4.32 -5.76 27.95
C TRP A 221 2.86 -5.34 27.86
N ASP A 222 2.50 -4.13 28.30
CA ASP A 222 1.14 -3.60 28.25
C ASP A 222 0.54 -3.61 26.84
N SER A 223 1.38 -3.51 25.80
CA SER A 223 0.97 -3.61 24.40
C SER A 223 0.83 -5.06 23.90
N ILE A 224 1.28 -6.03 24.67
CA ILE A 224 1.31 -7.47 24.30
C ILE A 224 0.35 -8.29 25.13
N GLU A 225 0.11 -7.91 26.39
CA GLU A 225 -0.65 -8.73 27.35
C GLU A 225 -2.04 -9.13 26.87
N GLY A 226 -2.72 -8.27 26.09
CA GLY A 226 -4.02 -8.57 25.49
C GLY A 226 -3.99 -9.76 24.51
N LEU A 227 -2.82 -10.15 24.00
CA LEU A 227 -2.67 -11.36 23.21
C LEU A 227 -2.76 -12.63 24.06
N LYS A 228 -2.41 -12.56 25.35
CA LYS A 228 -2.40 -13.72 26.26
C LYS A 228 -3.81 -14.31 26.38
N GLU A 229 -4.83 -13.47 26.57
CA GLU A 229 -6.22 -13.93 26.67
C GLU A 229 -6.71 -14.65 25.41
N PHE A 230 -6.21 -14.27 24.26
CA PHE A 230 -6.57 -14.89 22.98
C PHE A 230 -5.88 -16.26 22.77
N TYR A 231 -4.65 -16.42 23.29
CA TYR A 231 -3.86 -17.63 23.09
C TYR A 231 -3.94 -18.64 24.27
N ASP A 232 -4.49 -18.27 25.42
CA ASP A 232 -4.79 -19.16 26.55
C ASP A 232 -6.02 -20.04 26.24
#